data_634eba792a915fc6f15e0444723783db
#
_entry.id   634eba792a915fc6f15e0444723783db
#
_cell.length_a   1.000
_cell.length_b   1.000
_cell.length_c   1.000
_cell.angle_alpha   90.00
_cell.angle_beta   90.00
_cell.angle_gamma   90.00
#
_symmetry.space_group_name_H-M   'P 1'
#
loop_
_entity.id
_entity.type
_entity.pdbx_description
1 polymer ?
#
loop_
_entity_poly.entity_id
_entity_poly.type
_entity_poly.pdbx_seq_one_letter_code
_entity_poly.pdbx_strand_id
1 'polypeptide(L)'
;MTIERIKDGESSLGGRPLFSSVVDVFREQAEKPPGGDSSIASCYRAVGSLIESDADFASFLRSSYEERPNMTPSHFVNLFFRGIQYIKMYGHDFDYVSYGDAFDWEPELKRLTTENRKQLQEILLTKDTATTVYQRYAGPKALVAALTNGRELKIADLGCGANYGLRGFELNEPFEQIENGFADPLNVWLERPLNLSEGLAVDKVNPEDPEVKYWIMACSFYPKELANVENVKQMEERLKQSKKVRFLQEDLISPTNIISGGYFDAVILSTMLYQHHPEDRLVILEEARRIVNPSGLIIVQDFAKKDFSEKSGLRFENAWFNNFGYRTFLSTGDQSDRFFEVFKWADGRCHQVRPGQDYPLVMSKAA
;
A
#
# COMPACT_ATOMS: atom_id res chain seq x y z
N MET A 1 3.00 3.39 33.25
CA MET A 1 2.29 4.60 32.78
C MET A 1 1.19 4.12 31.86
N THR A 2 -0.03 4.28 32.33
CA THR A 2 -1.26 3.70 31.75
C THR A 2 -1.63 4.51 30.52
N ILE A 3 -1.59 3.91 29.34
CA ILE A 3 -2.14 4.52 28.14
C ILE A 3 -3.65 4.37 28.24
N GLU A 4 -4.31 5.48 28.58
CA GLU A 4 -5.77 5.57 28.52
C GLU A 4 -6.24 5.28 27.10
N ARG A 5 -7.14 4.32 27.01
CA ARG A 5 -7.92 4.02 25.81
C ARG A 5 -8.67 5.29 25.40
N ILE A 6 -8.30 5.86 24.27
CA ILE A 6 -9.21 6.75 23.55
C ILE A 6 -10.42 5.89 23.21
N LYS A 7 -11.53 6.17 23.85
CA LYS A 7 -12.83 5.57 23.55
C LYS A 7 -13.14 5.86 22.10
N ASP A 8 -13.23 4.82 21.29
CA ASP A 8 -13.92 4.89 20.00
C ASP A 8 -15.35 5.36 20.28
N GLY A 9 -15.57 6.67 20.13
CA GLY A 9 -16.85 7.29 20.30
C GLY A 9 -17.79 6.80 19.21
N GLU A 10 -18.86 6.19 19.65
CA GLU A 10 -20.15 6.05 19.01
C GLU A 10 -20.12 5.76 17.49
N SER A 11 -20.10 4.48 17.15
CA SER A 11 -20.66 4.00 15.91
C SER A 11 -22.17 4.22 15.92
N SER A 12 -22.61 5.40 15.48
CA SER A 12 -23.98 5.57 15.06
C SER A 12 -24.20 4.71 13.80
N LEU A 13 -25.19 3.91 13.79
CA LEU A 13 -25.72 3.17 12.64
C LEU A 13 -25.63 4.00 11.37
N GLY A 14 -24.70 3.66 10.45
CA GLY A 14 -24.60 4.25 9.12
C GLY A 14 -23.90 5.63 9.04
N GLY A 15 -23.20 6.10 10.06
CA GLY A 15 -22.58 7.43 10.09
C GLY A 15 -21.17 7.47 9.50
N ARG A 16 -21.02 8.23 8.44
CA ARG A 16 -19.74 8.65 7.84
C ARG A 16 -18.91 9.42 8.91
N PRO A 17 -17.57 9.25 8.98
CA PRO A 17 -16.71 10.08 9.80
C PRO A 17 -16.87 11.56 9.42
N LEU A 18 -17.06 12.42 10.41
CA LEU A 18 -17.19 13.84 10.21
C LEU A 18 -15.87 14.47 9.76
N PHE A 19 -15.94 15.63 9.08
CA PHE A 19 -14.73 16.37 8.70
C PHE A 19 -13.86 16.77 9.92
N SER A 20 -14.44 16.90 11.11
CA SER A 20 -13.67 17.05 12.35
C SER A 20 -12.63 15.94 12.56
N SER A 21 -12.95 14.71 12.18
CA SER A 21 -11.99 13.60 12.26
C SER A 21 -10.81 13.76 11.30
N VAL A 22 -10.99 14.42 10.16
CA VAL A 22 -9.88 14.80 9.26
C VAL A 22 -8.96 15.82 9.92
N VAL A 23 -9.55 16.82 10.59
CA VAL A 23 -8.79 17.85 11.34
C VAL A 23 -7.98 17.20 12.47
N ASP A 24 -8.56 16.25 13.18
CA ASP A 24 -7.87 15.53 14.26
C ASP A 24 -6.69 14.72 13.72
N VAL A 25 -6.84 14.06 12.55
CA VAL A 25 -5.73 13.34 11.90
C VAL A 25 -4.62 14.30 11.47
N PHE A 26 -4.93 15.49 10.92
CA PHE A 26 -3.91 16.49 10.62
C PHE A 26 -3.11 16.89 11.87
N ARG A 27 -3.79 17.12 12.99
CA ARG A 27 -3.14 17.47 14.26
C ARG A 27 -2.27 16.32 14.80
N GLU A 28 -2.79 15.10 14.80
CA GLU A 28 -2.04 13.93 15.24
C GLU A 28 -0.78 13.71 14.39
N GLN A 29 -0.90 13.79 13.06
CA GLN A 29 0.24 13.60 12.16
C GLN A 29 1.18 14.82 12.11
N ALA A 30 0.77 15.99 12.55
CA ALA A 30 1.66 17.11 12.81
C ALA A 30 2.58 16.87 14.03
N GLU A 31 2.10 16.13 15.03
CA GLU A 31 2.88 15.72 16.21
C GLU A 31 3.73 14.48 15.94
N LYS A 32 3.15 13.51 15.20
CA LYS A 32 3.78 12.22 14.88
C LYS A 32 3.74 11.98 13.37
N PRO A 33 4.59 12.68 12.62
CA PRO A 33 4.53 12.63 11.17
C PRO A 33 4.93 11.24 10.63
N PRO A 34 4.36 10.82 9.49
CA PRO A 34 4.78 9.64 8.79
C PRO A 34 6.28 9.64 8.52
N GLY A 35 6.96 8.54 8.82
CA GLY A 35 8.41 8.42 8.66
C GLY A 35 9.25 9.35 9.55
N GLY A 36 8.65 10.04 10.54
CA GLY A 36 9.34 11.05 11.34
C GLY A 36 9.79 12.27 10.52
N ASP A 37 9.07 12.60 9.45
CA ASP A 37 9.42 13.68 8.52
C ASP A 37 8.96 15.04 9.03
N SER A 38 9.90 15.90 9.37
CA SER A 38 9.64 17.24 9.91
C SER A 38 8.98 18.19 8.90
N SER A 39 9.23 18.01 7.59
CA SER A 39 8.58 18.78 6.54
C SER A 39 7.08 18.49 6.47
N ILE A 40 6.71 17.22 6.61
CA ILE A 40 5.30 16.82 6.68
C ILE A 40 4.64 17.39 7.94
N ALA A 41 5.33 17.30 9.09
CA ALA A 41 4.83 17.86 10.34
C ALA A 41 4.56 19.37 10.20
N SER A 42 5.47 20.12 9.59
CA SER A 42 5.31 21.56 9.32
C SER A 42 4.15 21.82 8.37
N CYS A 43 4.02 21.05 7.28
CA CYS A 43 2.89 21.16 6.37
C CYS A 43 1.55 20.95 7.10
N TYR A 44 1.43 19.91 7.90
CA TYR A 44 0.18 19.60 8.60
C TYR A 44 -0.16 20.60 9.70
N ARG A 45 0.84 21.20 10.38
CA ARG A 45 0.61 22.34 11.27
C ARG A 45 0.03 23.54 10.53
N ALA A 46 0.59 23.87 9.36
CA ALA A 46 0.09 24.97 8.53
C ALA A 46 -1.32 24.68 8.01
N VAL A 47 -1.65 23.44 7.64
CA VAL A 47 -3.02 23.05 7.29
C VAL A 47 -3.96 23.28 8.47
N GLY A 48 -3.57 22.88 9.68
CA GLY A 48 -4.36 23.11 10.90
C GLY A 48 -4.62 24.60 11.14
N SER A 49 -3.58 25.44 11.04
CA SER A 49 -3.70 26.91 11.15
C SER A 49 -4.65 27.50 10.09
N LEU A 50 -4.52 27.07 8.84
CA LEU A 50 -5.38 27.54 7.74
C LEU A 50 -6.84 27.09 7.88
N ILE A 51 -7.10 25.90 8.37
CA ILE A 51 -8.49 25.46 8.63
C ILE A 51 -9.18 26.38 9.66
N GLU A 52 -8.43 26.94 10.61
CA GLU A 52 -8.96 27.84 11.65
C GLU A 52 -9.05 29.30 11.16
N SER A 53 -8.13 29.75 10.29
CA SER A 53 -7.99 31.16 9.91
C SER A 53 -8.51 31.52 8.52
N ASP A 54 -8.73 30.54 7.64
CA ASP A 54 -9.11 30.74 6.23
C ASP A 54 -10.34 29.90 5.89
N ALA A 55 -11.50 30.54 5.83
CA ALA A 55 -12.77 29.88 5.58
C ALA A 55 -12.88 29.25 4.19
N ASP A 56 -12.20 29.82 3.16
CA ASP A 56 -12.22 29.27 1.80
C ASP A 56 -11.35 27.99 1.73
N PHE A 57 -10.19 28.01 2.36
CA PHE A 57 -9.34 26.82 2.49
C PHE A 57 -10.05 25.69 3.25
N ALA A 58 -10.67 26.01 4.40
CA ALA A 58 -11.43 25.05 5.18
C ALA A 58 -12.62 24.46 4.40
N SER A 59 -13.34 25.30 3.65
CA SER A 59 -14.44 24.88 2.79
C SER A 59 -14.00 23.97 1.65
N PHE A 60 -12.86 24.30 1.03
CA PHE A 60 -12.26 23.47 -0.02
C PHE A 60 -11.93 22.07 0.47
N LEU A 61 -11.23 21.93 1.60
CA LEU A 61 -10.89 20.61 2.15
C LEU A 61 -12.14 19.84 2.56
N ARG A 62 -13.09 20.51 3.20
CA ARG A 62 -14.34 19.88 3.64
C ARG A 62 -15.13 19.34 2.45
N SER A 63 -15.39 20.16 1.41
CA SER A 63 -16.12 19.71 0.23
C SER A 63 -15.42 18.56 -0.45
N SER A 64 -14.11 18.63 -0.66
CA SER A 64 -13.33 17.54 -1.27
C SER A 64 -13.43 16.23 -0.47
N TYR A 65 -13.41 16.28 0.85
CA TYR A 65 -13.60 15.10 1.69
C TYR A 65 -15.04 14.58 1.61
N GLU A 66 -16.01 15.47 1.66
CA GLU A 66 -17.44 15.14 1.66
C GLU A 66 -17.93 14.54 0.32
N GLU A 67 -17.28 14.81 -0.77
CA GLU A 67 -17.57 14.21 -2.08
C GLU A 67 -17.02 12.77 -2.24
N ARG A 68 -16.18 12.29 -1.29
CA ARG A 68 -15.67 10.91 -1.28
C ARG A 68 -16.13 10.11 -0.05
N PRO A 69 -17.38 9.64 -0.04
CA PRO A 69 -18.02 9.02 1.14
C PRO A 69 -17.28 7.82 1.72
N ASN A 70 -16.45 7.18 0.92
CA ASN A 70 -15.78 5.92 1.26
C ASN A 70 -14.32 6.12 1.73
N MET A 71 -13.84 7.36 1.72
CA MET A 71 -12.47 7.66 2.12
C MET A 71 -12.35 7.84 3.63
N THR A 72 -11.39 7.14 4.23
CA THR A 72 -11.09 7.35 5.65
C THR A 72 -10.36 8.68 5.86
N PRO A 73 -10.50 9.33 7.05
CA PRO A 73 -9.78 10.56 7.37
C PRO A 73 -8.27 10.45 7.16
N SER A 74 -7.66 9.35 7.62
CA SER A 74 -6.22 9.11 7.47
C SER A 74 -5.79 8.97 6.00
N HIS A 75 -6.61 8.33 5.17
CA HIS A 75 -6.34 8.23 3.74
C HIS A 75 -6.45 9.59 3.06
N PHE A 76 -7.46 10.39 3.40
CA PHE A 76 -7.64 11.73 2.85
C PHE A 76 -6.43 12.64 3.19
N VAL A 77 -5.98 12.64 4.44
CA VAL A 77 -4.81 13.43 4.88
C VAL A 77 -3.55 13.03 4.12
N ASN A 78 -3.32 11.73 3.96
CA ASN A 78 -2.20 11.25 3.17
C ASN A 78 -2.34 11.64 1.69
N LEU A 79 -3.52 11.45 1.08
CA LEU A 79 -3.79 11.79 -0.30
C LEU A 79 -3.61 13.31 -0.56
N PHE A 80 -4.03 14.16 0.38
CA PHE A 80 -3.82 15.60 0.27
C PHE A 80 -2.34 15.94 0.15
N PHE A 81 -1.49 15.39 1.01
CA PHE A 81 -0.05 15.62 0.92
C PHE A 81 0.53 15.08 -0.40
N ARG A 82 0.10 13.89 -0.85
CA ARG A 82 0.54 13.30 -2.13
C ARG A 82 0.10 14.15 -3.32
N GLY A 83 -1.09 14.75 -3.25
CA GLY A 83 -1.56 15.69 -4.27
C GLY A 83 -0.69 16.94 -4.37
N ILE A 84 -0.32 17.53 -3.24
CA ILE A 84 0.63 18.65 -3.19
C ILE A 84 1.97 18.24 -3.80
N GLN A 85 2.50 17.10 -3.38
CA GLN A 85 3.79 16.59 -3.87
C GLN A 85 3.76 16.34 -5.38
N TYR A 86 2.68 15.76 -5.90
CA TYR A 86 2.49 15.54 -7.33
C TYR A 86 2.48 16.85 -8.12
N ILE A 87 1.71 17.85 -7.68
CA ILE A 87 1.62 19.14 -8.37
C ILE A 87 2.99 19.81 -8.41
N LYS A 88 3.74 19.78 -7.32
CA LYS A 88 5.08 20.35 -7.26
C LYS A 88 6.08 19.61 -8.14
N MET A 89 6.02 18.31 -8.19
CA MET A 89 6.87 17.49 -9.07
C MET A 89 6.54 17.71 -10.54
N TYR A 90 5.26 17.79 -10.89
CA TYR A 90 4.80 17.96 -12.27
C TYR A 90 5.13 19.35 -12.82
N GLY A 91 5.16 20.37 -11.96
CA GLY A 91 5.56 21.73 -12.28
C GLY A 91 7.09 21.96 -12.40
N HIS A 92 7.90 20.91 -12.35
CA HIS A 92 9.38 20.97 -12.33
C HIS A 92 9.98 21.63 -11.08
N ASP A 93 9.18 21.87 -10.05
CA ASP A 93 9.62 22.52 -8.81
C ASP A 93 10.09 21.46 -7.79
N PHE A 94 11.16 20.73 -8.14
CA PHE A 94 11.82 19.80 -7.22
C PHE A 94 12.53 20.50 -6.05
N ASP A 95 12.57 21.83 -6.03
CA ASP A 95 13.18 22.61 -4.95
C ASP A 95 12.46 22.50 -3.61
N TYR A 96 11.32 21.79 -3.55
CA TYR A 96 10.70 21.51 -2.27
C TYR A 96 11.55 20.62 -1.33
N VAL A 97 12.65 20.08 -1.82
CA VAL A 97 13.70 19.44 -0.99
C VAL A 97 14.24 20.37 0.08
N SER A 98 14.22 21.67 -0.18
CA SER A 98 14.60 22.69 0.78
C SER A 98 13.52 23.02 1.82
N TYR A 99 12.38 22.32 1.80
CA TYR A 99 11.30 22.47 2.78
C TYR A 99 11.66 21.82 4.12
N GLY A 100 12.79 22.20 4.68
CA GLY A 100 13.09 21.90 6.07
C GLY A 100 12.10 22.57 7.03
N ASP A 101 12.34 22.44 8.32
CA ASP A 101 11.49 22.98 9.40
C ASP A 101 11.25 24.50 9.29
N ALA A 102 12.07 25.22 8.53
CA ALA A 102 11.98 26.66 8.33
C ALA A 102 11.11 27.08 7.14
N PHE A 103 10.55 26.13 6.38
CA PHE A 103 9.72 26.49 5.22
C PHE A 103 8.33 26.98 5.69
N ASP A 104 7.94 28.15 5.18
CA ASP A 104 6.61 28.70 5.46
C ASP A 104 5.56 28.06 4.55
N TRP A 105 4.88 27.04 5.07
CA TRP A 105 3.85 26.32 4.34
C TRP A 105 2.55 27.08 4.11
N GLU A 106 2.21 28.06 4.94
CA GLU A 106 0.92 28.74 4.81
C GLU A 106 0.75 29.51 3.49
N PRO A 107 1.70 30.36 3.06
CA PRO A 107 1.62 31.02 1.76
C PRO A 107 1.60 30.01 0.60
N GLU A 108 2.39 28.95 0.69
CA GLU A 108 2.45 27.92 -0.35
C GLU A 108 1.15 27.14 -0.46
N LEU A 109 0.54 26.75 0.63
CA LEU A 109 -0.76 26.06 0.64
C LEU A 109 -1.86 26.97 0.07
N LYS A 110 -1.87 28.27 0.41
CA LYS A 110 -2.79 29.25 -0.19
C LYS A 110 -2.57 29.37 -1.70
N ARG A 111 -1.32 29.46 -2.13
CA ARG A 111 -0.98 29.51 -3.56
C ARG A 111 -1.49 28.26 -4.30
N LEU A 112 -1.18 27.07 -3.79
CA LEU A 112 -1.59 25.82 -4.40
C LEU A 112 -3.11 25.67 -4.46
N THR A 113 -3.82 26.02 -3.38
CA THR A 113 -5.29 25.95 -3.35
C THR A 113 -5.98 27.08 -4.13
N THR A 114 -5.26 28.08 -4.61
CA THR A 114 -5.75 29.12 -5.50
C THR A 114 -5.41 28.83 -6.96
N GLU A 115 -4.11 28.69 -7.27
CA GLU A 115 -3.60 28.52 -8.63
C GLU A 115 -3.85 27.11 -9.18
N ASN A 116 -3.72 26.09 -8.34
CA ASN A 116 -3.85 24.67 -8.70
C ASN A 116 -5.12 24.02 -8.15
N ARG A 117 -6.10 24.82 -7.71
CA ARG A 117 -7.32 24.34 -7.01
C ARG A 117 -8.04 23.21 -7.77
N LYS A 118 -8.25 23.39 -9.07
CA LYS A 118 -8.93 22.37 -9.89
C LYS A 118 -8.16 21.07 -9.94
N GLN A 119 -6.85 21.15 -10.17
CA GLN A 119 -6.00 19.97 -10.25
C GLN A 119 -5.92 19.23 -8.90
N LEU A 120 -5.75 19.98 -7.80
CA LEU A 120 -5.74 19.39 -6.45
C LEU A 120 -7.08 18.75 -6.11
N GLN A 121 -8.19 19.42 -6.43
CA GLN A 121 -9.53 18.88 -6.22
C GLN A 121 -9.75 17.58 -7.03
N GLU A 122 -9.38 17.57 -8.30
CA GLU A 122 -9.46 16.38 -9.15
C GLU A 122 -8.69 15.21 -8.54
N ILE A 123 -7.46 15.46 -8.07
CA ILE A 123 -6.65 14.44 -7.37
C ILE A 123 -7.40 13.91 -6.14
N LEU A 124 -7.89 14.81 -5.30
CA LEU A 124 -8.60 14.44 -4.07
C LEU A 124 -9.88 13.66 -4.33
N LEU A 125 -10.53 13.90 -5.45
CA LEU A 125 -11.79 13.23 -5.83
C LEU A 125 -11.60 11.91 -6.59
N THR A 126 -10.51 11.75 -7.34
CA THR A 126 -10.39 10.65 -8.31
C THR A 126 -9.21 9.72 -8.08
N LYS A 127 -8.14 10.19 -7.43
CA LYS A 127 -6.94 9.38 -7.21
C LYS A 127 -7.00 8.61 -5.89
N ASP A 128 -6.36 7.44 -5.89
CA ASP A 128 -5.99 6.71 -4.68
C ASP A 128 -4.47 6.70 -4.56
N THR A 129 -3.95 6.46 -3.34
CA THR A 129 -2.50 6.40 -3.16
C THR A 129 -1.95 5.12 -3.78
N ALA A 130 -1.03 5.27 -4.72
CA ALA A 130 -0.33 4.15 -5.36
C ALA A 130 1.09 4.05 -4.81
N THR A 131 1.29 3.26 -3.78
CA THR A 131 2.60 3.14 -3.13
C THR A 131 3.40 2.01 -3.76
N THR A 132 4.60 2.33 -4.23
CA THR A 132 5.51 1.38 -4.84
C THR A 132 6.78 1.28 -4.04
N VAL A 133 6.76 0.44 -3.05
CA VAL A 133 7.97 0.07 -2.30
C VAL A 133 8.22 -1.40 -2.58
N TYR A 134 9.28 -1.71 -3.34
CA TYR A 134 9.63 -3.09 -3.68
C TYR A 134 9.80 -3.97 -2.43
N GLN A 135 10.37 -3.41 -1.36
CA GLN A 135 10.54 -4.09 -0.08
C GLN A 135 9.23 -4.67 0.49
N ARG A 136 8.06 -4.15 0.10
CA ARG A 136 6.76 -4.70 0.48
C ARG A 136 6.47 -6.08 -0.11
N TYR A 137 7.22 -6.51 -1.10
CA TYR A 137 7.11 -7.85 -1.67
C TYR A 137 8.00 -8.88 -0.95
N ALA A 138 8.70 -8.50 0.12
CA ALA A 138 9.58 -9.42 0.87
C ALA A 138 8.80 -10.62 1.46
N GLY A 139 7.64 -10.39 2.06
CA GLY A 139 6.80 -11.47 2.59
C GLY A 139 6.32 -12.43 1.49
N PRO A 140 5.68 -11.95 0.42
CA PRO A 140 5.30 -12.76 -0.73
C PRO A 140 6.48 -13.53 -1.33
N LYS A 141 7.61 -12.87 -1.60
CA LYS A 141 8.81 -13.52 -2.15
C LYS A 141 9.29 -14.67 -1.25
N ALA A 142 9.40 -14.42 0.05
CA ALA A 142 9.86 -15.43 1.00
C ALA A 142 8.93 -16.65 1.03
N LEU A 143 7.61 -16.45 1.05
CA LEU A 143 6.65 -17.54 1.04
C LEU A 143 6.69 -18.34 -0.24
N VAL A 144 6.75 -17.70 -1.41
CA VAL A 144 6.89 -18.39 -2.68
C VAL A 144 8.19 -19.19 -2.71
N ALA A 145 9.33 -18.58 -2.33
CA ALA A 145 10.62 -19.26 -2.34
C ALA A 145 10.68 -20.45 -1.36
N ALA A 146 10.04 -20.32 -0.19
CA ALA A 146 10.01 -21.38 0.81
C ALA A 146 9.12 -22.57 0.42
N LEU A 147 7.96 -22.31 -0.19
CA LEU A 147 6.91 -23.33 -0.38
C LEU A 147 6.92 -23.97 -1.76
N THR A 148 7.70 -23.45 -2.72
CA THR A 148 7.67 -23.96 -4.10
C THR A 148 8.91 -24.75 -4.51
N ASN A 149 9.92 -24.86 -3.64
CA ASN A 149 11.12 -25.68 -3.86
C ASN A 149 11.82 -25.45 -5.22
N GLY A 150 11.84 -24.19 -5.71
CA GLY A 150 12.52 -23.82 -6.96
C GLY A 150 11.88 -24.33 -8.25
N ARG A 151 10.66 -24.89 -8.18
CA ARG A 151 9.91 -25.27 -9.41
C ARG A 151 9.66 -24.06 -10.30
N GLU A 152 9.39 -24.30 -11.56
CA GLU A 152 8.93 -23.28 -12.48
C GLU A 152 7.55 -22.76 -12.08
N LEU A 153 7.34 -21.43 -12.15
CA LEU A 153 6.17 -20.77 -11.56
C LEU A 153 5.50 -19.81 -12.54
N LYS A 154 4.18 -19.80 -12.50
CA LYS A 154 3.32 -18.75 -13.06
C LYS A 154 2.72 -17.96 -11.91
N ILE A 155 2.96 -16.66 -11.86
CA ILE A 155 2.53 -15.81 -10.74
C ILE A 155 1.71 -14.64 -11.25
N ALA A 156 0.56 -14.37 -10.60
CA ALA A 156 -0.22 -13.14 -10.80
C ALA A 156 -0.03 -12.18 -9.63
N ASP A 157 0.01 -10.88 -9.92
CA ASP A 157 0.02 -9.79 -8.96
C ASP A 157 -1.18 -8.87 -9.22
N LEU A 158 -2.17 -8.95 -8.35
CA LEU A 158 -3.42 -8.22 -8.47
C LEU A 158 -3.33 -6.91 -7.68
N GLY A 159 -3.49 -5.78 -8.37
CA GLY A 159 -3.22 -4.46 -7.83
C GLY A 159 -1.72 -4.16 -7.78
N CYS A 160 -1.03 -4.41 -8.89
CA CYS A 160 0.42 -4.37 -8.97
C CYS A 160 1.06 -2.98 -8.82
N GLY A 161 0.27 -1.91 -8.86
CA GLY A 161 0.78 -0.54 -8.83
C GLY A 161 1.80 -0.29 -9.95
N ALA A 162 3.05 0.06 -9.59
CA ALA A 162 4.15 0.26 -10.55
C ALA A 162 4.71 -1.05 -11.16
N ASN A 163 4.15 -2.19 -10.84
CA ASN A 163 4.63 -3.48 -11.34
C ASN A 163 6.10 -3.78 -10.98
N TYR A 164 6.52 -3.38 -9.78
CA TYR A 164 7.87 -3.68 -9.30
C TYR A 164 7.98 -5.11 -8.75
N GLY A 165 6.90 -5.66 -8.18
CA GLY A 165 6.90 -6.96 -7.52
C GLY A 165 7.35 -8.09 -8.45
N LEU A 166 6.56 -8.41 -9.46
CA LEU A 166 6.87 -9.52 -10.36
C LEU A 166 8.10 -9.29 -11.24
N ARG A 167 8.29 -8.05 -11.73
CA ARG A 167 9.51 -7.71 -12.49
C ARG A 167 10.76 -7.91 -11.65
N GLY A 168 10.72 -7.47 -10.38
CA GLY A 168 11.81 -7.70 -9.44
C GLY A 168 12.01 -9.17 -9.12
N PHE A 169 10.95 -9.98 -9.05
CA PHE A 169 11.07 -11.43 -8.88
C PHE A 169 11.74 -12.11 -10.09
N GLU A 170 11.36 -11.72 -11.31
CA GLU A 170 11.99 -12.25 -12.54
C GLU A 170 13.48 -11.95 -12.58
N LEU A 171 13.87 -10.73 -12.24
CA LEU A 171 15.26 -10.26 -12.32
C LEU A 171 16.06 -10.57 -11.06
N ASN A 172 15.41 -11.15 -10.04
CA ASN A 172 16.01 -11.38 -8.72
C ASN A 172 16.61 -10.11 -8.11
N GLU A 173 15.88 -8.99 -8.23
CA GLU A 173 16.26 -7.73 -7.55
C GLU A 173 16.44 -7.99 -6.06
N PRO A 174 17.50 -7.47 -5.44
CA PRO A 174 17.76 -7.66 -4.04
C PRO A 174 16.74 -6.94 -3.16
N PHE A 175 16.41 -7.54 -2.04
CA PHE A 175 15.71 -6.88 -0.95
C PHE A 175 16.71 -6.28 0.05
N GLU A 176 16.30 -5.21 0.71
CA GLU A 176 17.02 -4.72 1.86
C GLU A 176 17.01 -5.79 2.96
N GLN A 177 18.12 -5.89 3.70
CA GLN A 177 18.24 -6.85 4.77
C GLN A 177 17.18 -6.57 5.85
N ILE A 178 16.47 -7.63 6.24
CA ILE A 178 15.50 -7.55 7.33
C ILE A 178 16.21 -7.81 8.64
N GLU A 179 16.05 -6.89 9.58
CA GLU A 179 16.73 -6.92 10.87
C GLU A 179 15.89 -7.68 11.90
N ASN A 180 16.51 -8.45 12.67
CA ASN A 180 16.33 -9.15 13.96
C ASN A 180 16.60 -10.65 13.85
N GLY A 181 16.75 -11.35 14.99
CA GLY A 181 17.10 -12.77 15.01
C GLY A 181 16.06 -13.72 14.38
N PHE A 182 14.79 -13.29 14.25
CA PHE A 182 13.76 -14.04 13.52
C PHE A 182 13.88 -13.87 11.99
N ALA A 183 14.52 -12.79 11.55
CA ALA A 183 14.62 -12.47 10.12
C ALA A 183 15.61 -13.39 9.36
N ASP A 184 16.52 -14.07 10.05
CA ASP A 184 17.55 -14.88 9.39
C ASP A 184 17.01 -15.93 8.42
N PRO A 185 16.00 -16.77 8.76
CA PRO A 185 15.42 -17.70 7.83
C PRO A 185 14.75 -17.00 6.63
N LEU A 186 14.14 -15.83 6.87
CA LEU A 186 13.46 -15.06 5.84
C LEU A 186 14.47 -14.47 4.86
N ASN A 187 15.60 -13.92 5.34
CA ASN A 187 16.67 -13.41 4.48
C ASN A 187 17.23 -14.51 3.56
N VAL A 188 17.39 -15.74 4.05
CA VAL A 188 17.81 -16.89 3.22
C VAL A 188 16.82 -17.17 2.08
N TRP A 189 15.50 -17.06 2.30
CA TRP A 189 14.52 -17.24 1.23
C TRP A 189 14.46 -16.05 0.28
N LEU A 190 14.71 -14.83 0.75
CA LEU A 190 14.79 -13.65 -0.11
C LEU A 190 15.94 -13.73 -1.10
N GLU A 191 17.05 -14.33 -0.71
CA GLU A 191 18.22 -14.55 -1.58
C GLU A 191 18.00 -15.66 -2.62
N ARG A 192 17.03 -16.59 -2.41
CA ARG A 192 16.74 -17.66 -3.38
C ARG A 192 16.10 -17.07 -4.64
N PRO A 193 16.67 -17.33 -5.82
CA PRO A 193 16.04 -16.94 -7.08
C PRO A 193 14.72 -17.69 -7.29
N LEU A 194 13.72 -17.00 -7.83
CA LEU A 194 12.49 -17.63 -8.29
C LEU A 194 12.63 -18.01 -9.77
N ASN A 195 12.17 -19.19 -10.11
CA ASN A 195 12.09 -19.63 -11.50
C ASN A 195 10.74 -19.22 -12.09
N LEU A 196 10.59 -17.94 -12.43
CA LEU A 196 9.37 -17.41 -13.04
C LEU A 196 9.33 -17.78 -14.52
N SER A 197 8.30 -18.53 -14.95
CA SER A 197 8.02 -18.80 -16.37
C SER A 197 7.11 -17.74 -16.99
N GLU A 198 6.12 -17.27 -16.21
CA GLU A 198 5.18 -16.23 -16.61
C GLU A 198 4.75 -15.40 -15.41
N GLY A 199 4.74 -14.09 -15.56
CA GLY A 199 4.16 -13.13 -14.62
C GLY A 199 2.99 -12.39 -15.26
N LEU A 200 1.90 -12.23 -14.51
CA LEU A 200 0.78 -11.37 -14.88
C LEU A 200 0.58 -10.28 -13.84
N ALA A 201 0.87 -9.06 -14.20
CA ALA A 201 0.61 -7.89 -13.37
C ALA A 201 -0.71 -7.24 -13.78
N VAL A 202 -1.63 -7.03 -12.86
CA VAL A 202 -2.97 -6.50 -13.13
C VAL A 202 -3.20 -5.23 -12.31
N ASP A 203 -3.64 -4.16 -12.98
CA ASP A 203 -4.08 -2.93 -12.32
C ASP A 203 -5.09 -2.17 -13.20
N LYS A 204 -5.91 -1.32 -12.57
CA LYS A 204 -6.87 -0.46 -13.29
C LYS A 204 -6.20 0.64 -14.11
N VAL A 205 -4.97 1.01 -13.77
CA VAL A 205 -4.20 2.05 -14.46
C VAL A 205 -2.91 1.49 -15.02
N ASN A 206 -2.52 1.95 -16.20
CA ASN A 206 -1.28 1.49 -16.83
C ASN A 206 -0.06 2.17 -16.17
N PRO A 207 0.83 1.41 -15.48
CA PRO A 207 2.01 1.99 -14.84
C PRO A 207 3.06 2.56 -15.82
N GLU A 208 2.95 2.26 -17.12
CA GLU A 208 3.84 2.84 -18.13
C GLU A 208 3.36 4.20 -18.66
N ASP A 209 2.12 4.61 -18.31
CA ASP A 209 1.64 5.95 -18.60
C ASP A 209 2.46 7.00 -17.84
N PRO A 210 3.00 8.03 -18.51
CA PRO A 210 3.83 9.05 -17.86
C PRO A 210 3.14 9.73 -16.66
N GLU A 211 1.85 10.04 -16.78
CA GLU A 211 1.08 10.67 -15.70
C GLU A 211 0.95 9.75 -14.50
N VAL A 212 0.71 8.46 -14.75
CA VAL A 212 0.64 7.43 -13.71
C VAL A 212 2.00 7.25 -13.03
N LYS A 213 3.10 7.25 -13.80
CA LYS A 213 4.46 7.20 -13.25
C LYS A 213 4.75 8.37 -12.31
N TYR A 214 4.40 9.59 -12.70
CA TYR A 214 4.57 10.76 -11.84
C TYR A 214 3.72 10.65 -10.55
N TRP A 215 2.49 10.17 -10.67
CA TRP A 215 1.63 9.94 -9.52
C TRP A 215 2.20 8.89 -8.56
N ILE A 216 2.62 7.77 -9.09
CA ILE A 216 3.27 6.69 -8.35
C ILE A 216 4.52 7.22 -7.63
N MET A 217 5.37 7.97 -8.34
CA MET A 217 6.56 8.59 -7.74
C MET A 217 6.17 9.52 -6.60
N ALA A 218 5.17 10.39 -6.79
CA ALA A 218 4.68 11.28 -5.75
C ALA A 218 4.14 10.53 -4.51
N CYS A 219 3.62 9.32 -4.67
CA CYS A 219 3.16 8.49 -3.57
C CYS A 219 4.28 7.70 -2.86
N SER A 220 5.44 7.52 -3.48
CA SER A 220 6.42 6.50 -3.07
C SER A 220 7.43 6.98 -2.03
N PHE A 221 7.59 8.28 -1.84
CA PHE A 221 8.57 8.81 -0.89
C PHE A 221 8.01 9.98 -0.07
N TYR A 222 8.66 10.27 1.04
CA TYR A 222 8.49 11.50 1.80
C TYR A 222 9.64 12.47 1.51
N PRO A 223 9.49 13.78 1.74
CA PRO A 223 10.56 14.77 1.47
C PRO A 223 11.92 14.38 2.04
N LYS A 224 11.95 13.85 3.26
CA LYS A 224 13.17 13.34 3.91
C LYS A 224 13.84 12.17 3.16
N GLU A 225 13.07 11.42 2.38
CA GLU A 225 13.52 10.24 1.64
C GLU A 225 13.91 10.56 0.20
N LEU A 226 14.02 11.84 -0.17
CA LEU A 226 14.25 12.24 -1.56
C LEU A 226 15.53 11.63 -2.16
N ALA A 227 16.56 11.40 -1.34
CA ALA A 227 17.76 10.69 -1.78
C ALA A 227 17.45 9.29 -2.35
N ASN A 228 16.35 8.67 -1.89
CA ASN A 228 15.93 7.36 -2.37
C ASN A 228 15.27 7.40 -3.76
N VAL A 229 14.88 8.58 -4.25
CA VAL A 229 14.26 8.72 -5.59
C VAL A 229 15.21 8.25 -6.68
N GLU A 230 16.50 8.56 -6.54
CA GLU A 230 17.51 8.12 -7.52
C GLU A 230 17.66 6.59 -7.51
N ASN A 231 17.64 5.97 -6.35
CA ASN A 231 17.65 4.50 -6.22
C ASN A 231 16.40 3.87 -6.87
N VAL A 232 15.23 4.49 -6.71
CA VAL A 232 13.98 4.04 -7.36
C VAL A 232 14.10 4.17 -8.87
N LYS A 233 14.59 5.27 -9.40
CA LYS A 233 14.83 5.45 -10.85
C LYS A 233 15.78 4.41 -11.41
N GLN A 234 16.89 4.15 -10.72
CA GLN A 234 17.85 3.12 -11.13
C GLN A 234 17.23 1.72 -11.10
N MET A 235 16.40 1.42 -10.11
CA MET A 235 15.66 0.17 -10.07
C MET A 235 14.68 0.09 -11.25
N GLU A 236 13.92 1.14 -11.55
CA GLU A 236 13.02 1.16 -12.71
C GLU A 236 13.74 0.87 -14.02
N GLU A 237 14.93 1.47 -14.23
CA GLU A 237 15.74 1.20 -15.44
C GLU A 237 16.15 -0.28 -15.53
N ARG A 238 16.50 -0.91 -14.40
CA ARG A 238 16.79 -2.36 -14.39
C ARG A 238 15.54 -3.16 -14.68
N LEU A 239 14.40 -2.82 -14.08
CA LEU A 239 13.13 -3.54 -14.24
C LEU A 239 12.59 -3.52 -15.68
N LYS A 240 13.01 -2.58 -16.53
CA LYS A 240 12.70 -2.56 -17.98
C LYS A 240 13.26 -3.79 -18.72
N GLN A 241 14.22 -4.50 -18.14
CA GLN A 241 14.78 -5.73 -18.72
C GLN A 241 13.88 -6.96 -18.54
N SER A 242 12.85 -6.87 -17.70
CA SER A 242 11.87 -7.93 -17.49
C SER A 242 11.13 -8.27 -18.80
N LYS A 243 11.05 -9.55 -19.14
CA LYS A 243 10.44 -10.04 -20.39
C LYS A 243 9.33 -11.05 -20.16
N LYS A 244 9.28 -11.67 -18.99
CA LYS A 244 8.30 -12.71 -18.65
C LYS A 244 7.05 -12.13 -17.97
N VAL A 245 7.10 -10.87 -17.53
CA VAL A 245 5.99 -10.20 -16.86
C VAL A 245 5.22 -9.34 -17.87
N ARG A 246 3.99 -9.75 -18.16
CA ARG A 246 3.06 -8.95 -18.95
C ARG A 246 2.13 -8.16 -18.03
N PHE A 247 1.70 -7.01 -18.51
CA PHE A 247 0.70 -6.16 -17.81
C PHE A 247 -0.68 -6.36 -18.47
N LEU A 248 -1.71 -6.39 -17.64
CA LEU A 248 -3.12 -6.37 -18.03
C LEU A 248 -3.81 -5.22 -17.32
N GLN A 249 -4.37 -4.29 -18.09
CA GLN A 249 -5.20 -3.24 -17.54
C GLN A 249 -6.62 -3.76 -17.31
N GLU A 250 -7.00 -3.92 -16.04
CA GLU A 250 -8.31 -4.43 -15.65
C GLU A 250 -8.72 -3.89 -14.27
N ASP A 251 -10.00 -3.57 -14.11
CA ASP A 251 -10.58 -3.21 -12.83
C ASP A 251 -10.99 -4.47 -12.06
N LEU A 252 -10.29 -4.75 -10.97
CA LEU A 252 -10.49 -5.96 -10.17
C LEU A 252 -11.82 -6.01 -9.41
N ILE A 253 -12.53 -4.87 -9.28
CA ILE A 253 -13.89 -4.86 -8.69
C ILE A 253 -14.98 -5.13 -9.75
N SER A 254 -14.61 -5.17 -11.03
CA SER A 254 -15.49 -5.50 -12.15
C SER A 254 -14.77 -6.41 -13.15
N PRO A 255 -14.30 -7.59 -12.74
CA PRO A 255 -13.43 -8.42 -13.56
C PRO A 255 -14.15 -8.93 -14.81
N THR A 256 -13.46 -8.87 -15.94
CA THR A 256 -14.01 -9.30 -17.24
C THR A 256 -13.86 -10.80 -17.50
N ASN A 257 -13.26 -11.54 -16.56
CA ASN A 257 -12.99 -12.99 -16.66
C ASN A 257 -12.10 -13.40 -17.86
N ILE A 258 -11.27 -12.50 -18.38
CA ILE A 258 -10.32 -12.81 -19.44
C ILE A 258 -9.13 -13.64 -18.95
N ILE A 259 -8.86 -13.62 -17.65
CA ILE A 259 -7.83 -14.43 -17.02
C ILE A 259 -8.36 -15.86 -16.85
N SER A 260 -7.61 -16.85 -17.32
CA SER A 260 -8.01 -18.26 -17.21
C SER A 260 -8.07 -18.72 -15.74
N GLY A 261 -9.13 -19.44 -15.39
CA GLY A 261 -9.28 -20.05 -14.07
C GLY A 261 -8.27 -21.15 -13.80
N GLY A 262 -7.79 -21.27 -12.55
CA GLY A 262 -6.90 -22.33 -12.13
C GLY A 262 -5.50 -22.32 -12.78
N TYR A 263 -5.05 -21.16 -13.28
CA TYR A 263 -3.86 -21.07 -14.13
C TYR A 263 -2.57 -20.77 -13.35
N PHE A 264 -2.64 -19.96 -12.29
CA PHE A 264 -1.45 -19.47 -11.58
C PHE A 264 -1.06 -20.34 -10.40
N ASP A 265 0.23 -20.53 -10.21
CA ASP A 265 0.81 -21.22 -9.05
C ASP A 265 0.80 -20.35 -7.79
N ALA A 266 0.85 -19.03 -7.96
CA ALA A 266 0.67 -18.09 -6.89
C ALA A 266 -0.07 -16.83 -7.37
N VAL A 267 -0.90 -16.26 -6.49
CA VAL A 267 -1.55 -14.97 -6.67
C VAL A 267 -1.17 -14.09 -5.49
N ILE A 268 -0.70 -12.88 -5.79
CA ILE A 268 -0.25 -11.90 -4.80
C ILE A 268 -1.22 -10.73 -4.80
N LEU A 269 -1.58 -10.25 -3.59
CA LEU A 269 -2.30 -9.01 -3.35
C LEU A 269 -1.49 -8.21 -2.33
N SER A 270 -0.80 -7.16 -2.78
CA SER A 270 0.08 -6.38 -1.91
C SER A 270 -0.41 -4.95 -1.73
N THR A 271 -0.80 -4.60 -0.51
CA THR A 271 -1.13 -3.22 -0.09
C THR A 271 -2.28 -2.61 -0.91
N MET A 272 -3.29 -3.40 -1.21
CA MET A 272 -4.42 -2.95 -2.01
C MET A 272 -5.79 -3.12 -1.33
N LEU A 273 -6.01 -4.22 -0.61
CA LEU A 273 -7.34 -4.54 -0.06
C LEU A 273 -7.81 -3.51 0.98
N TYR A 274 -6.87 -2.92 1.75
CA TYR A 274 -7.22 -1.90 2.76
C TYR A 274 -7.87 -0.64 2.17
N GLN A 275 -7.68 -0.39 0.87
CA GLN A 275 -8.22 0.77 0.16
C GLN A 275 -9.66 0.56 -0.32
N HIS A 276 -10.14 -0.69 -0.34
CA HIS A 276 -11.44 -1.07 -0.87
C HIS A 276 -12.49 -1.29 0.23
N HIS A 277 -13.77 -1.18 -0.16
CA HIS A 277 -14.89 -1.60 0.68
C HIS A 277 -14.88 -3.10 0.94
N PRO A 278 -15.50 -3.56 2.04
CA PRO A 278 -15.62 -4.99 2.33
C PRO A 278 -16.20 -5.80 1.17
N GLU A 279 -17.22 -5.28 0.48
CA GLU A 279 -17.86 -5.93 -0.67
C GLU A 279 -16.91 -6.06 -1.85
N ASP A 280 -16.19 -4.99 -2.20
CA ASP A 280 -15.20 -4.99 -3.27
C ASP A 280 -14.02 -5.94 -2.98
N ARG A 281 -13.61 -6.01 -1.70
CA ARG A 281 -12.56 -6.96 -1.27
C ARG A 281 -12.96 -8.41 -1.53
N LEU A 282 -14.24 -8.75 -1.33
CA LEU A 282 -14.73 -10.09 -1.61
C LEU A 282 -14.64 -10.40 -3.11
N VAL A 283 -15.04 -9.48 -3.98
CA VAL A 283 -14.93 -9.63 -5.44
C VAL A 283 -13.47 -9.88 -5.85
N ILE A 284 -12.54 -9.06 -5.33
CA ILE A 284 -11.11 -9.21 -5.63
C ILE A 284 -10.56 -10.56 -5.14
N LEU A 285 -10.94 -10.99 -3.95
CA LEU A 285 -10.52 -12.28 -3.40
C LEU A 285 -11.15 -13.46 -4.14
N GLU A 286 -12.38 -13.35 -4.61
CA GLU A 286 -13.02 -14.36 -5.47
C GLU A 286 -12.29 -14.48 -6.80
N GLU A 287 -11.86 -13.37 -7.40
CA GLU A 287 -11.03 -13.41 -8.59
C GLU A 287 -9.68 -14.08 -8.33
N ALA A 288 -8.99 -13.75 -7.23
CA ALA A 288 -7.77 -14.42 -6.84
C ALA A 288 -7.95 -15.95 -6.68
N ARG A 289 -9.05 -16.37 -6.06
CA ARG A 289 -9.42 -17.80 -5.90
C ARG A 289 -9.71 -18.47 -7.24
N ARG A 290 -10.38 -17.77 -8.13
CA ARG A 290 -10.74 -18.29 -9.44
C ARG A 290 -9.53 -18.57 -10.32
N ILE A 291 -8.52 -17.68 -10.30
CA ILE A 291 -7.35 -17.77 -11.18
C ILE A 291 -6.20 -18.64 -10.64
N VAL A 292 -6.12 -18.82 -9.30
CA VAL A 292 -5.11 -19.69 -8.69
C VAL A 292 -5.43 -21.17 -8.96
N ASN A 293 -4.42 -22.00 -9.17
CA ASN A 293 -4.63 -23.45 -9.26
C ASN A 293 -4.97 -24.06 -7.87
N PRO A 294 -5.59 -25.24 -7.79
CA PRO A 294 -6.04 -25.80 -6.50
C PRO A 294 -4.93 -25.99 -5.46
N SER A 295 -3.71 -26.25 -5.88
CA SER A 295 -2.54 -26.38 -4.99
C SER A 295 -1.70 -25.10 -4.94
N GLY A 296 -2.16 -24.03 -5.58
CA GLY A 296 -1.47 -22.73 -5.64
C GLY A 296 -1.63 -21.92 -4.36
N LEU A 297 -0.88 -20.84 -4.28
CA LEU A 297 -0.79 -19.96 -3.13
C LEU A 297 -1.57 -18.66 -3.38
N ILE A 298 -2.36 -18.22 -2.42
CA ILE A 298 -2.92 -16.87 -2.38
C ILE A 298 -2.21 -16.12 -1.25
N ILE A 299 -1.46 -15.10 -1.57
CA ILE A 299 -0.66 -14.35 -0.61
C ILE A 299 -1.18 -12.92 -0.53
N VAL A 300 -1.63 -12.53 0.64
CA VAL A 300 -2.07 -11.16 0.92
C VAL A 300 -1.09 -10.50 1.87
N GLN A 301 -0.54 -9.36 1.47
CA GLN A 301 0.30 -8.54 2.33
C GLN A 301 -0.31 -7.16 2.45
N ASP A 302 -0.90 -6.84 3.61
CA ASP A 302 -1.69 -5.64 3.74
C ASP A 302 -1.77 -5.11 5.18
N PHE A 303 -2.29 -3.89 5.33
CA PHE A 303 -2.64 -3.30 6.60
C PHE A 303 -3.90 -3.95 7.15
N ALA A 304 -3.73 -4.86 8.09
CA ALA A 304 -4.84 -5.57 8.70
C ALA A 304 -4.75 -5.54 10.21
N LYS A 305 -5.87 -5.23 10.87
CA LYS A 305 -6.02 -5.38 12.31
C LYS A 305 -6.46 -6.79 12.61
N LYS A 306 -5.81 -7.38 13.61
CA LYS A 306 -6.24 -8.64 14.17
C LYS A 306 -7.39 -8.41 15.13
N ASP A 307 -8.57 -8.91 14.81
CA ASP A 307 -9.55 -9.28 15.80
C ASP A 307 -9.87 -10.77 15.58
N PHE A 308 -8.94 -11.62 16.06
CA PHE A 308 -8.98 -13.04 15.83
C PHE A 308 -9.28 -13.74 17.14
N SER A 309 -10.54 -13.93 17.41
CA SER A 309 -11.00 -14.85 18.47
C SER A 309 -11.07 -16.31 17.98
N GLU A 310 -10.90 -16.58 16.70
CA GLU A 310 -11.02 -17.91 16.11
C GLU A 310 -9.69 -18.64 16.00
N LYS A 311 -9.73 -19.90 16.38
CA LYS A 311 -8.58 -20.77 16.70
C LYS A 311 -7.64 -21.12 15.57
N SER A 312 -7.89 -20.80 14.32
CA SER A 312 -6.95 -20.96 13.21
C SER A 312 -7.57 -20.55 11.88
N GLY A 313 -6.92 -19.62 11.21
CA GLY A 313 -7.35 -19.10 9.92
C GLY A 313 -8.44 -18.02 10.04
N LEU A 314 -8.23 -16.95 9.29
CA LEU A 314 -9.14 -15.82 9.20
C LEU A 314 -10.06 -16.00 8.00
N ARG A 315 -11.36 -15.79 8.21
CA ARG A 315 -12.24 -15.44 7.10
C ARG A 315 -12.06 -13.97 6.79
N PHE A 316 -11.63 -13.62 5.60
CA PHE A 316 -11.38 -12.24 5.21
C PHE A 316 -12.61 -11.31 5.25
N GLU A 317 -13.79 -11.89 5.23
CA GLU A 317 -15.08 -11.20 5.47
C GLU A 317 -15.08 -10.42 6.80
N ASN A 318 -14.32 -10.88 7.78
CA ASN A 318 -14.22 -10.29 9.13
C ASN A 318 -12.90 -9.52 9.35
N ALA A 319 -12.06 -9.36 8.33
CA ALA A 319 -10.79 -8.65 8.49
C ALA A 319 -11.01 -7.14 8.53
N TRP A 320 -10.61 -6.53 9.63
CA TRP A 320 -10.54 -5.09 9.74
C TRP A 320 -9.23 -4.59 9.12
N PHE A 321 -9.32 -4.01 7.94
CA PHE A 321 -8.22 -3.32 7.32
C PHE A 321 -8.11 -1.92 7.94
N ASN A 322 -7.08 -1.70 8.74
CA ASN A 322 -6.75 -0.40 9.27
C ASN A 322 -5.23 -0.23 9.41
N ASN A 323 -4.77 1.00 9.60
CA ASN A 323 -3.37 1.39 9.63
C ASN A 323 -2.53 0.83 10.80
N PHE A 324 -3.04 -0.09 11.63
CA PHE A 324 -2.39 -0.51 12.88
C PHE A 324 -1.55 -1.78 12.81
N GLY A 325 -1.38 -2.36 11.64
CA GLY A 325 -0.49 -3.51 11.53
C GLY A 325 -0.35 -4.02 10.11
N TYR A 326 0.86 -4.06 9.63
CA TYR A 326 1.19 -4.64 8.35
C TYR A 326 1.44 -6.14 8.51
N ARG A 327 0.76 -6.97 7.74
CA ARG A 327 0.73 -8.43 7.90
C ARG A 327 0.87 -9.14 6.57
N THR A 328 1.45 -10.33 6.60
CA THR A 328 1.41 -11.26 5.46
C THR A 328 0.56 -12.46 5.82
N PHE A 329 -0.41 -12.74 5.00
CA PHE A 329 -1.31 -13.89 5.11
C PHE A 329 -1.10 -14.84 3.93
N LEU A 330 -1.32 -16.11 4.17
CA LEU A 330 -1.29 -17.17 3.17
C LEU A 330 -2.61 -17.94 3.17
N SER A 331 -3.11 -18.25 1.98
CA SER A 331 -4.11 -19.29 1.73
C SER A 331 -3.66 -20.18 0.59
N THR A 332 -4.32 -21.32 0.40
CA THR A 332 -4.11 -22.22 -0.73
C THR A 332 -5.39 -22.32 -1.54
N GLY A 333 -5.29 -22.67 -2.83
CA GLY A 333 -6.44 -22.73 -3.71
C GLY A 333 -7.55 -23.67 -3.24
N ASP A 334 -7.18 -24.76 -2.57
CA ASP A 334 -8.10 -25.74 -1.96
C ASP A 334 -8.67 -25.31 -0.60
N GLN A 335 -8.06 -24.33 0.08
CA GLN A 335 -8.47 -23.79 1.37
C GLN A 335 -8.71 -22.28 1.31
N SER A 336 -9.19 -21.80 0.18
CA SER A 336 -9.23 -20.39 -0.17
C SER A 336 -10.14 -19.52 0.70
N ASP A 337 -10.93 -20.08 1.57
CA ASP A 337 -11.75 -19.37 2.58
C ASP A 337 -10.98 -19.07 3.88
N ARG A 338 -9.78 -19.66 4.05
CA ARG A 338 -8.95 -19.54 5.25
C ARG A 338 -7.60 -18.93 4.94
N PHE A 339 -7.27 -17.86 5.68
CA PHE A 339 -5.99 -17.18 5.60
C PHE A 339 -5.20 -17.36 6.91
N PHE A 340 -3.94 -17.76 6.78
CA PHE A 340 -3.01 -17.98 7.89
C PHE A 340 -2.08 -16.78 8.02
N GLU A 341 -2.01 -16.17 9.22
CA GLU A 341 -1.09 -15.07 9.50
C GLU A 341 0.34 -15.60 9.64
N VAL A 342 1.19 -15.35 8.65
CA VAL A 342 2.56 -15.88 8.61
C VAL A 342 3.56 -14.87 9.14
N PHE A 343 3.49 -13.61 8.72
CA PHE A 343 4.43 -12.57 9.16
C PHE A 343 3.70 -11.34 9.72
N LYS A 344 4.33 -10.74 10.74
CA LYS A 344 3.97 -9.44 11.32
C LYS A 344 5.13 -8.48 11.09
N TRP A 345 4.88 -7.43 10.33
CA TRP A 345 5.85 -6.39 10.07
C TRP A 345 5.72 -5.26 11.10
N ALA A 346 6.85 -4.65 11.47
CA ALA A 346 6.83 -3.52 12.39
C ALA A 346 6.15 -2.29 11.76
N ASP A 347 6.33 -2.14 10.45
CA ASP A 347 5.74 -1.07 9.64
C ASP A 347 5.49 -1.52 8.19
N GLY A 348 4.93 -0.63 7.38
CA GLY A 348 4.71 -0.88 5.95
C GLY A 348 5.97 -0.77 5.08
N ARG A 349 7.16 -0.60 5.64
CA ARG A 349 8.45 -0.61 4.91
C ARG A 349 9.13 -1.97 4.92
N CYS A 350 8.68 -2.89 5.77
CA CYS A 350 9.16 -4.28 5.85
C CYS A 350 10.64 -4.45 6.21
N HIS A 351 11.19 -3.58 7.06
CA HIS A 351 12.57 -3.70 7.54
C HIS A 351 12.70 -4.60 8.78
N GLN A 352 11.61 -4.78 9.54
CA GLN A 352 11.58 -5.61 10.74
C GLN A 352 10.35 -6.52 10.72
N VAL A 353 10.55 -7.78 11.09
CA VAL A 353 9.52 -8.82 11.03
C VAL A 353 9.45 -9.61 12.34
N ARG A 354 8.26 -10.12 12.65
CA ARG A 354 8.04 -11.12 13.73
C ARG A 354 7.20 -12.26 13.19
N PRO A 355 7.25 -13.46 13.81
CA PRO A 355 6.37 -14.55 13.42
C PRO A 355 4.92 -14.16 13.60
N GLY A 356 4.10 -14.50 12.62
CA GLY A 356 2.66 -14.49 12.73
C GLY A 356 2.17 -15.63 13.62
N GLN A 357 0.88 -15.64 13.92
CA GLN A 357 0.28 -16.66 14.78
C GLN A 357 0.41 -18.06 14.18
N ASP A 358 0.28 -18.16 12.84
CA ASP A 358 0.24 -19.43 12.13
C ASP A 358 1.59 -19.77 11.48
N TYR A 359 2.64 -18.99 11.75
CA TYR A 359 3.98 -19.20 11.19
C TYR A 359 4.48 -20.65 11.34
N PRO A 360 4.43 -21.28 12.56
CA PRO A 360 4.93 -22.64 12.73
C PRO A 360 4.17 -23.66 11.88
N LEU A 361 2.84 -23.47 11.75
CA LEU A 361 1.98 -24.36 10.97
C LEU A 361 2.29 -24.28 9.47
N VAL A 362 2.49 -23.08 8.95
CA VAL A 362 2.77 -22.85 7.53
C VAL A 362 4.18 -23.30 7.18
N MET A 363 5.18 -22.89 7.96
CA MET A 363 6.58 -23.06 7.63
C MET A 363 7.10 -24.48 7.93
N SER A 364 6.37 -25.28 8.73
CA SER A 364 6.69 -26.72 8.85
C SER A 364 6.54 -27.49 7.51
N LYS A 365 5.87 -26.92 6.52
CA LYS A 365 5.71 -27.48 5.17
C LYS A 365 6.84 -27.04 4.21
N ALA A 366 7.69 -26.10 4.62
CA ALA A 366 8.78 -25.55 3.83
C ALA A 366 10.12 -26.29 4.02
N ALA A 367 10.15 -27.32 4.88
CA ALA A 367 11.33 -28.11 5.23
C ALA A 367 11.56 -29.28 4.26
#